data_9f6909599b865af2ce3de2c6acfc648b
#
_entry.id   9f6909599b865af2ce3de2c6acfc648b
#
_cell.length_a   1.000
_cell.length_b   1.000
_cell.length_c   1.000
_cell.angle_alpha   90.00
_cell.angle_beta   90.00
_cell.angle_gamma   90.00
#
_symmetry.space_group_name_H-M   'P 1'
#
loop_
_entity.id
_entity.type
_entity.pdbx_description
1 polymer ?
#
loop_
_entity_poly.entity_id
_entity_poly.type
_entity_poly.pdbx_seq_one_letter_code
_entity_poly.pdbx_strand_id
1 'polypeptide(L)'
;ASIDLVIPDITYLLENKDKIKAIVLTHGHEDHIGALPYVLRQIPNIPVYGTRLTLGILEGRLKENGVDSSNLHPVYHGDIISAGCFTVGFIRVNHSIADACGLSIKTPMGMIVHTGDFKFDYTPVDGKMTDFRAFSDLGNRGVLVLLADSTNAEREGHTPSERTVGIAFEKRFPVKLKLA
;
A
#
# COMPACT_ATOMS: atom_id res chain seq x y z
N ALA A 1 26.17 -22.41 3.63
CA ALA A 1 25.89 -21.02 3.26
C ALA A 1 24.61 -20.62 3.96
N SER A 2 24.62 -19.55 4.74
CA SER A 2 23.40 -18.98 5.30
C SER A 2 22.63 -18.25 4.19
N ILE A 3 21.31 -18.41 4.16
CA ILE A 3 20.44 -17.61 3.32
C ILE A 3 20.09 -16.37 4.14
N ASP A 4 20.53 -15.20 3.70
CA ASP A 4 20.32 -13.96 4.44
C ASP A 4 19.01 -13.28 4.07
N LEU A 5 18.46 -13.57 2.87
CA LEU A 5 17.23 -12.98 2.37
C LEU A 5 16.57 -13.90 1.36
N VAL A 6 15.24 -13.95 1.39
CA VAL A 6 14.38 -14.59 0.36
C VAL A 6 13.48 -13.52 -0.23
N ILE A 7 13.49 -13.37 -1.56
CA ILE A 7 12.60 -12.49 -2.31
C ILE A 7 11.78 -13.32 -3.29
N PRO A 8 10.62 -12.83 -3.76
CA PRO A 8 9.84 -13.48 -4.80
C PRO A 8 10.65 -13.67 -6.08
N ASP A 9 10.38 -14.76 -6.82
CA ASP A 9 10.93 -14.93 -8.16
C ASP A 9 10.31 -13.93 -9.12
N ILE A 10 11.15 -13.08 -9.71
CA ILE A 10 10.74 -12.03 -10.65
C ILE A 10 11.12 -12.33 -12.09
N THR A 11 11.50 -13.57 -12.40
CA THR A 11 11.93 -13.98 -13.76
C THR A 11 10.92 -13.56 -14.81
N TYR A 12 9.62 -13.79 -14.58
CA TYR A 12 8.56 -13.38 -15.53
C TYR A 12 8.57 -11.86 -15.77
N LEU A 13 8.82 -11.06 -14.75
CA LEU A 13 8.90 -9.60 -14.92
C LEU A 13 10.12 -9.20 -15.74
N LEU A 14 11.26 -9.86 -15.55
CA LEU A 14 12.49 -9.59 -16.30
C LEU A 14 12.33 -9.95 -17.77
N GLU A 15 11.68 -11.06 -18.08
CA GLU A 15 11.38 -11.48 -19.46
C GLU A 15 10.38 -10.56 -20.17
N ASN A 16 9.55 -9.83 -19.41
CA ASN A 16 8.51 -8.96 -19.92
C ASN A 16 8.69 -7.48 -19.50
N LYS A 17 9.90 -7.06 -19.14
CA LYS A 17 10.18 -5.72 -18.60
C LYS A 17 9.64 -4.57 -19.46
N ASP A 18 9.66 -4.70 -20.77
CA ASP A 18 9.16 -3.69 -21.72
C ASP A 18 7.62 -3.49 -21.62
N LYS A 19 6.92 -4.47 -21.06
CA LYS A 19 5.47 -4.39 -20.82
C LYS A 19 5.11 -3.73 -19.51
N ILE A 20 6.05 -3.65 -18.55
CA ILE A 20 5.81 -3.05 -17.25
C ILE A 20 5.72 -1.54 -17.42
N LYS A 21 4.64 -0.93 -16.93
CA LYS A 21 4.39 0.51 -17.09
C LYS A 21 4.59 1.28 -15.81
N ALA A 22 4.35 0.65 -14.66
CA ALA A 22 4.52 1.24 -13.34
C ALA A 22 4.55 0.16 -12.26
N ILE A 23 5.06 0.52 -11.09
CA ILE A 23 4.84 -0.17 -9.83
C ILE A 23 3.92 0.71 -8.99
N VAL A 24 2.88 0.13 -8.40
CA VAL A 24 1.91 0.85 -7.57
C VAL A 24 1.86 0.19 -6.20
N LEU A 25 2.08 0.99 -5.16
CA LEU A 25 2.19 0.51 -3.78
C LEU A 25 0.93 0.86 -2.99
N THR A 26 0.46 -0.09 -2.23
CA THR A 26 -0.69 0.09 -1.34
C THR A 26 -0.29 0.73 -0.02
N HIS A 27 0.83 0.29 0.58
CA HIS A 27 1.34 0.80 1.85
C HIS A 27 2.80 0.38 2.10
N GLY A 28 3.40 0.88 3.16
CA GLY A 28 4.85 0.79 3.41
C GLY A 28 5.30 -0.33 4.35
N HIS A 29 4.52 -1.40 4.57
CA HIS A 29 5.02 -2.55 5.32
C HIS A 29 6.07 -3.33 4.53
N GLU A 30 6.97 -4.01 5.26
CA GLU A 30 8.14 -4.66 4.69
C GLU A 30 7.80 -5.77 3.70
N ASP A 31 6.77 -6.54 3.94
CA ASP A 31 6.28 -7.60 3.06
C ASP A 31 5.68 -7.07 1.74
N HIS A 32 5.39 -5.76 1.66
CA HIS A 32 4.92 -5.10 0.44
C HIS A 32 6.01 -4.32 -0.30
N ILE A 33 7.03 -3.81 0.40
CA ILE A 33 8.07 -2.97 -0.22
C ILE A 33 9.49 -3.52 -0.10
N GLY A 34 9.73 -4.51 0.76
CA GLY A 34 11.08 -4.99 1.09
C GLY A 34 11.86 -5.58 -0.07
N ALA A 35 11.18 -6.16 -1.06
CA ALA A 35 11.82 -6.68 -2.27
C ALA A 35 12.19 -5.60 -3.31
N LEU A 36 11.63 -4.39 -3.22
CA LEU A 36 11.77 -3.35 -4.24
C LEU A 36 13.21 -2.91 -4.50
N PRO A 37 14.13 -2.80 -3.52
CA PRO A 37 15.53 -2.49 -3.83
C PRO A 37 16.17 -3.50 -4.79
N TYR A 38 15.80 -4.78 -4.68
CA TYR A 38 16.30 -5.84 -5.54
C TYR A 38 15.63 -5.86 -6.92
N VAL A 39 14.33 -5.58 -6.96
CA VAL A 39 13.55 -5.46 -8.20
C VAL A 39 14.04 -4.27 -9.02
N LEU A 40 14.15 -3.09 -8.41
CA LEU A 40 14.53 -1.85 -9.11
C LEU A 40 15.97 -1.84 -9.62
N ARG A 41 16.87 -2.62 -9.01
CA ARG A 41 18.22 -2.85 -9.61
C ARG A 41 18.15 -3.56 -10.95
N GLN A 42 17.19 -4.46 -11.12
CA GLN A 42 17.06 -5.29 -12.34
C GLN A 42 16.12 -4.66 -13.37
N ILE A 43 15.20 -3.78 -12.89
CA ILE A 43 14.25 -3.06 -13.74
C ILE A 43 14.36 -1.56 -13.40
N PRO A 44 15.47 -0.89 -13.75
CA PRO A 44 15.67 0.52 -13.47
C PRO A 44 14.71 1.40 -14.27
N ASN A 45 14.51 2.63 -13.83
CA ASN A 45 13.73 3.68 -14.50
C ASN A 45 12.21 3.40 -14.58
N ILE A 46 11.71 2.41 -13.87
CA ILE A 46 10.26 2.19 -13.78
C ILE A 46 9.65 3.20 -12.79
N PRO A 47 8.56 3.90 -13.14
CA PRO A 47 7.89 4.79 -12.19
C PRO A 47 7.24 4.00 -11.07
N VAL A 48 7.46 4.44 -9.83
CA VAL A 48 6.89 3.85 -8.63
C VAL A 48 5.93 4.84 -7.99
N TYR A 49 4.66 4.50 -7.90
CA TYR A 49 3.62 5.33 -7.31
C TYR A 49 3.24 4.79 -5.92
N GLY A 50 3.10 5.69 -4.98
CA GLY A 50 2.64 5.37 -3.62
C GLY A 50 2.35 6.62 -2.81
N THR A 51 1.71 6.46 -1.67
CA THR A 51 1.48 7.58 -0.76
C THR A 51 2.79 8.09 -0.17
N ARG A 52 2.79 9.31 0.35
CA ARG A 52 4.03 9.98 0.81
C ARG A 52 4.77 9.20 1.88
N LEU A 53 4.05 8.64 2.86
CA LEU A 53 4.68 7.82 3.90
C LEU A 53 5.28 6.54 3.32
N THR A 54 4.54 5.84 2.47
CA THR A 54 5.01 4.62 1.79
C THR A 54 6.28 4.87 1.00
N LEU A 55 6.31 5.95 0.20
CA LEU A 55 7.51 6.30 -0.58
C LEU A 55 8.64 6.78 0.29
N GLY A 56 8.39 7.49 1.39
CA GLY A 56 9.44 7.92 2.33
C GLY A 56 10.14 6.73 2.99
N ILE A 57 9.39 5.69 3.37
CA ILE A 57 9.96 4.44 3.90
C ILE A 57 10.76 3.72 2.82
N LEU A 58 10.21 3.61 1.61
CA LEU A 58 10.90 2.99 0.48
C LEU A 58 12.19 3.72 0.11
N GLU A 59 12.18 5.06 0.07
CA GLU A 59 13.35 5.86 -0.24
C GLU A 59 14.50 5.58 0.74
N GLY A 60 14.21 5.47 2.03
CA GLY A 60 15.18 5.03 3.03
C GLY A 60 15.81 3.69 2.68
N ARG A 61 14.97 2.70 2.33
CA ARG A 61 15.42 1.37 1.91
C ARG A 61 16.26 1.37 0.63
N LEU A 62 15.85 2.16 -0.36
CA LEU A 62 16.60 2.30 -1.61
C LEU A 62 17.99 2.90 -1.34
N LYS A 63 18.06 3.96 -0.52
CA LYS A 63 19.32 4.60 -0.14
C LYS A 63 20.26 3.63 0.59
N GLU A 64 19.77 2.87 1.58
CA GLU A 64 20.54 1.85 2.29
C GLU A 64 21.13 0.79 1.34
N ASN A 65 20.41 0.50 0.26
CA ASN A 65 20.80 -0.48 -0.75
C ASN A 65 21.55 0.12 -1.95
N GLY A 66 21.83 1.43 -1.98
CA GLY A 66 22.51 2.08 -3.09
C GLY A 66 21.72 2.05 -4.40
N VAL A 67 20.38 2.12 -4.33
CA VAL A 67 19.48 2.14 -5.48
C VAL A 67 18.93 3.54 -5.68
N ASP A 68 18.81 3.98 -6.94
CA ASP A 68 18.27 5.28 -7.30
C ASP A 68 16.77 5.39 -6.92
N SER A 69 16.40 6.53 -6.35
CA SER A 69 15.03 6.86 -5.94
C SER A 69 14.37 7.96 -6.77
N SER A 70 14.97 8.37 -7.88
CA SER A 70 14.49 9.48 -8.71
C SER A 70 13.12 9.24 -9.35
N ASN A 71 12.71 7.97 -9.50
CA ASN A 71 11.44 7.58 -10.12
C ASN A 71 10.31 7.31 -9.11
N LEU A 72 10.40 7.84 -7.89
CA LEU A 72 9.34 7.78 -6.90
C LEU A 72 8.35 8.94 -7.11
N HIS A 73 7.09 8.62 -7.33
CA HIS A 73 6.01 9.57 -7.63
C HIS A 73 4.96 9.54 -6.53
N PRO A 74 4.89 10.55 -5.65
CA PRO A 74 3.92 10.59 -4.58
C PRO A 74 2.51 10.84 -5.11
N VAL A 75 1.56 10.12 -4.51
CA VAL A 75 0.12 10.26 -4.76
C VAL A 75 -0.63 10.47 -3.44
N TYR A 76 -1.86 10.97 -3.56
CA TYR A 76 -2.78 11.14 -2.45
C TYR A 76 -4.00 10.24 -2.63
N HIS A 77 -4.72 10.01 -1.53
CA HIS A 77 -6.01 9.34 -1.61
C HIS A 77 -6.98 10.15 -2.50
N GLY A 78 -7.60 9.49 -3.46
CA GLY A 78 -8.45 10.09 -4.48
C GLY A 78 -7.73 10.41 -5.78
N ASP A 79 -6.40 10.40 -5.82
CA ASP A 79 -5.65 10.58 -7.06
C ASP A 79 -5.88 9.42 -8.03
N ILE A 80 -5.74 9.74 -9.31
CA ILE A 80 -5.85 8.78 -10.42
C ILE A 80 -4.64 8.96 -11.33
N ILE A 81 -3.98 7.86 -11.64
CA ILE A 81 -2.85 7.84 -12.58
C ILE A 81 -3.15 6.97 -13.80
N SER A 82 -2.43 7.20 -14.88
CA SER A 82 -2.46 6.37 -16.08
C SER A 82 -1.14 5.59 -16.22
N ALA A 83 -1.24 4.28 -16.43
CA ALA A 83 -0.11 3.39 -16.61
C ALA A 83 -0.36 2.48 -17.83
N GLY A 84 0.03 2.92 -19.02
CA GLY A 84 -0.30 2.24 -20.27
C GLY A 84 -1.81 2.23 -20.53
N CYS A 85 -2.40 1.06 -20.66
CA CYS A 85 -3.86 0.90 -20.82
C CYS A 85 -4.64 0.88 -19.51
N PHE A 86 -3.95 0.98 -18.36
CA PHE A 86 -4.56 0.98 -17.04
C PHE A 86 -4.79 2.40 -16.54
N THR A 87 -5.89 2.58 -15.81
CA THR A 87 -6.14 3.78 -15.00
C THR A 87 -6.26 3.33 -13.55
N VAL A 88 -5.40 3.82 -12.67
CA VAL A 88 -5.32 3.39 -11.28
C VAL A 88 -5.72 4.52 -10.35
N GLY A 89 -6.74 4.30 -9.53
CA GLY A 89 -7.17 5.21 -8.47
C GLY A 89 -6.77 4.71 -7.09
N PHE A 90 -6.45 5.63 -6.19
CA PHE A 90 -5.99 5.36 -4.83
C PHE A 90 -7.10 5.64 -3.83
N ILE A 91 -7.58 4.61 -3.15
CA ILE A 91 -8.72 4.67 -2.23
C ILE A 91 -8.19 4.56 -0.80
N ARG A 92 -8.60 5.47 0.09
CA ARG A 92 -8.20 5.38 1.49
C ARG A 92 -8.73 4.11 2.14
N VAL A 93 -7.85 3.40 2.84
CA VAL A 93 -8.20 2.31 3.76
C VAL A 93 -7.53 2.54 5.12
N ASN A 94 -8.10 1.96 6.17
CA ASN A 94 -7.45 1.91 7.46
C ASN A 94 -6.64 0.62 7.57
N HIS A 95 -5.45 0.73 8.14
CA HIS A 95 -4.56 -0.36 8.43
C HIS A 95 -3.69 -0.02 9.65
N SER A 96 -2.78 -0.88 10.07
CA SER A 96 -1.86 -0.63 11.18
C SER A 96 -0.72 0.35 10.85
N ILE A 97 -0.64 0.81 9.61
CA ILE A 97 0.26 1.87 9.15
C ILE A 97 -0.57 3.00 8.54
N ALA A 98 -0.13 4.25 8.73
CA ALA A 98 -0.78 5.40 8.13
C ALA A 98 -0.62 5.43 6.60
N ASP A 99 -1.48 6.19 5.93
CA ASP A 99 -1.48 6.40 4.47
C ASP A 99 -1.69 5.14 3.63
N ALA A 100 -2.18 4.04 4.21
CA ALA A 100 -2.54 2.85 3.44
C ALA A 100 -3.66 3.14 2.44
N CYS A 101 -3.61 2.51 1.27
CA CYS A 101 -4.61 2.64 0.23
C CYS A 101 -4.96 1.30 -0.40
N GLY A 102 -6.22 1.17 -0.80
CA GLY A 102 -6.66 0.21 -1.80
C GLY A 102 -6.58 0.84 -3.19
N LEU A 103 -6.71 0.02 -4.21
CA LEU A 103 -6.57 0.42 -5.61
C LEU A 103 -7.83 0.07 -6.40
N SER A 104 -8.30 1.01 -7.21
CA SER A 104 -9.21 0.74 -8.31
C SER A 104 -8.42 0.72 -9.60
N ILE A 105 -8.44 -0.39 -10.34
CA ILE A 105 -7.64 -0.55 -11.56
C ILE A 105 -8.60 -0.77 -12.73
N LYS A 106 -8.85 0.27 -13.50
CA LYS A 106 -9.63 0.17 -14.73
C LYS A 106 -8.75 -0.42 -15.82
N THR A 107 -9.23 -1.50 -16.41
CA THR A 107 -8.60 -2.19 -17.54
C THR A 107 -9.52 -2.14 -18.77
N PRO A 108 -9.03 -2.47 -19.98
CA PRO A 108 -9.90 -2.63 -21.14
C PRO A 108 -10.99 -3.70 -20.97
N MET A 109 -10.77 -4.67 -20.07
CA MET A 109 -11.69 -5.79 -19.82
C MET A 109 -12.68 -5.52 -18.70
N GLY A 110 -12.43 -4.55 -17.83
CA GLY A 110 -13.28 -4.25 -16.69
C GLY A 110 -12.50 -3.66 -15.50
N MET A 111 -13.19 -3.52 -14.39
CA MET A 111 -12.67 -2.96 -13.16
C MET A 111 -12.10 -4.06 -12.25
N ILE A 112 -10.85 -3.89 -11.82
CA ILE A 112 -10.23 -4.68 -10.74
C ILE A 112 -10.17 -3.80 -9.50
N VAL A 113 -10.52 -4.34 -8.35
CA VAL A 113 -10.37 -3.69 -7.05
C VAL A 113 -9.39 -4.51 -6.22
N HIS A 114 -8.35 -3.86 -5.71
CA HIS A 114 -7.39 -4.43 -4.77
C HIS A 114 -7.51 -3.67 -3.46
N THR A 115 -7.83 -4.35 -2.37
CA THR A 115 -8.06 -3.68 -1.09
C THR A 115 -6.78 -3.15 -0.45
N GLY A 116 -5.61 -3.66 -0.85
CA GLY A 116 -4.45 -3.61 0.03
C GLY A 116 -4.73 -4.35 1.32
N ASP A 117 -3.90 -4.19 2.32
CA ASP A 117 -4.19 -4.64 3.67
C ASP A 117 -5.12 -3.63 4.32
N PHE A 118 -6.18 -4.10 4.93
CA PHE A 118 -7.21 -3.21 5.47
C PHE A 118 -7.88 -3.75 6.73
N LYS A 119 -8.49 -2.85 7.45
CA LYS A 119 -9.49 -3.15 8.47
C LYS A 119 -10.59 -2.09 8.46
N PHE A 120 -11.75 -2.42 8.99
CA PHE A 120 -12.81 -1.45 9.22
C PHE A 120 -12.65 -0.86 10.62
N ASP A 121 -12.05 0.33 10.69
CA ASP A 121 -11.89 1.10 11.92
C ASP A 121 -12.79 2.34 11.87
N TYR A 122 -13.81 2.35 12.72
CA TYR A 122 -14.75 3.47 12.81
C TYR A 122 -14.25 4.60 13.74
N THR A 123 -13.14 4.38 14.44
CA THR A 123 -12.52 5.36 15.33
C THR A 123 -10.99 5.41 15.12
N PRO A 124 -10.54 5.62 13.87
CA PRO A 124 -9.11 5.64 13.57
C PRO A 124 -8.43 6.80 14.30
N VAL A 125 -7.13 6.65 14.56
CA VAL A 125 -6.33 7.63 15.32
C VAL A 125 -6.34 9.02 14.67
N ASP A 126 -6.25 9.07 13.36
CA ASP A 126 -6.23 10.30 12.56
C ASP A 126 -7.63 10.84 12.21
N GLY A 127 -8.69 10.18 12.66
CA GLY A 127 -10.08 10.54 12.38
C GLY A 127 -10.52 10.28 10.93
N LYS A 128 -9.68 9.65 10.10
CA LYS A 128 -9.96 9.43 8.69
C LYS A 128 -10.32 7.98 8.43
N MET A 129 -11.60 7.69 8.29
CA MET A 129 -12.10 6.34 8.01
C MET A 129 -11.77 5.88 6.59
N THR A 130 -11.86 4.57 6.37
CA THR A 130 -11.90 3.97 5.02
C THR A 130 -12.95 4.67 4.16
N ASP A 131 -12.63 4.93 2.90
CA ASP A 131 -13.55 5.52 1.93
C ASP A 131 -14.55 4.47 1.42
N PHE A 132 -15.53 4.15 2.28
CA PHE A 132 -16.61 3.22 1.95
C PHE A 132 -17.43 3.67 0.74
N ARG A 133 -17.52 5.00 0.52
CA ARG A 133 -18.26 5.54 -0.61
C ARG A 133 -17.59 5.15 -1.93
N ALA A 134 -16.26 5.31 -2.02
CA ALA A 134 -15.52 4.92 -3.21
C ALA A 134 -15.70 3.43 -3.53
N PHE A 135 -15.61 2.55 -2.52
CA PHE A 135 -15.85 1.11 -2.71
C PHE A 135 -17.30 0.80 -3.13
N SER A 136 -18.28 1.46 -2.52
CA SER A 136 -19.69 1.30 -2.90
C SER A 136 -19.96 1.73 -4.33
N ASP A 137 -19.42 2.87 -4.73
CA ASP A 137 -19.56 3.39 -6.10
C ASP A 137 -18.94 2.45 -7.14
N LEU A 138 -17.79 1.82 -6.82
CA LEU A 138 -17.18 0.79 -7.67
C LEU A 138 -18.05 -0.46 -7.76
N GLY A 139 -18.59 -0.94 -6.63
CA GLY A 139 -19.52 -2.06 -6.61
C GLY A 139 -20.74 -1.84 -7.48
N ASN A 140 -21.34 -0.63 -7.41
CA ASN A 140 -22.49 -0.25 -8.23
C ASN A 140 -22.20 -0.21 -9.74
N ARG A 141 -20.95 0.10 -10.13
CA ARG A 141 -20.50 0.10 -11.53
C ARG A 141 -20.14 -1.28 -12.06
N GLY A 142 -20.01 -2.25 -11.19
CA GLY A 142 -19.57 -3.62 -11.49
C GLY A 142 -18.04 -3.78 -11.38
N VAL A 143 -17.63 -4.77 -10.63
CA VAL A 143 -16.25 -5.17 -10.41
C VAL A 143 -16.01 -6.53 -11.05
N LEU A 144 -15.04 -6.62 -11.95
CA LEU A 144 -14.66 -7.86 -12.62
C LEU A 144 -13.87 -8.79 -11.69
N VAL A 145 -12.95 -8.23 -10.91
CA VAL A 145 -12.10 -8.98 -9.99
C VAL A 145 -11.93 -8.18 -8.69
N LEU A 146 -12.11 -8.86 -7.57
CA LEU A 146 -11.77 -8.35 -6.24
C LEU A 146 -10.58 -9.14 -5.69
N LEU A 147 -9.48 -8.44 -5.40
CA LEU A 147 -8.31 -8.94 -4.70
C LEU A 147 -8.37 -8.38 -3.27
N ALA A 148 -8.75 -9.20 -2.31
CA ALA A 148 -8.99 -8.77 -0.94
C ALA A 148 -8.02 -9.44 0.03
N ASP A 149 -7.52 -8.64 1.00
CA ASP A 149 -6.85 -9.17 2.18
C ASP A 149 -7.78 -10.11 2.95
N SER A 150 -7.24 -11.23 3.38
CA SER A 150 -7.97 -12.27 4.11
C SER A 150 -7.19 -12.79 5.33
N THR A 151 -6.22 -12.04 5.83
CA THR A 151 -5.24 -12.45 6.84
C THR A 151 -5.87 -13.04 8.10
N ASN A 152 -7.00 -12.51 8.57
CA ASN A 152 -7.69 -12.99 9.76
C ASN A 152 -9.08 -13.58 9.46
N ALA A 153 -9.35 -14.00 8.22
CA ALA A 153 -10.67 -14.45 7.81
C ALA A 153 -11.22 -15.66 8.60
N GLU A 154 -10.33 -16.52 9.11
CA GLU A 154 -10.70 -17.71 9.89
C GLU A 154 -10.70 -17.47 11.41
N ARG A 155 -10.35 -16.25 11.87
CA ARG A 155 -10.33 -15.95 13.30
C ARG A 155 -11.65 -15.36 13.75
N GLU A 156 -12.22 -15.95 14.79
CA GLU A 156 -13.39 -15.38 15.46
C GLU A 156 -13.04 -14.06 16.17
N GLY A 157 -14.01 -13.13 16.21
CA GLY A 157 -13.90 -11.86 16.91
C GLY A 157 -13.68 -10.66 15.99
N HIS A 158 -13.19 -9.58 16.55
CA HIS A 158 -12.97 -8.31 15.84
C HIS A 158 -11.56 -7.77 16.12
N THR A 159 -10.94 -7.17 15.10
CA THR A 159 -9.69 -6.42 15.28
C THR A 159 -10.01 -5.11 16.00
N PRO A 160 -9.34 -4.80 17.13
CA PRO A 160 -9.55 -3.53 17.84
C PRO A 160 -9.14 -2.34 16.98
N SER A 161 -9.73 -1.16 17.30
CA SER A 161 -9.28 0.10 16.71
C SER A 161 -7.82 0.41 17.10
N GLU A 162 -7.06 1.01 16.17
CA GLU A 162 -5.70 1.50 16.45
C GLU A 162 -5.68 2.53 17.60
N ARG A 163 -6.79 3.21 17.88
CA ARG A 163 -6.93 4.10 19.02
C ARG A 163 -6.65 3.41 20.35
N THR A 164 -6.93 2.12 20.46
CA THR A 164 -6.66 1.34 21.69
C THR A 164 -5.17 1.25 21.99
N VAL A 165 -4.33 1.25 20.97
CA VAL A 165 -2.86 1.26 21.10
C VAL A 165 -2.40 2.56 21.74
N GLY A 166 -2.92 3.71 21.29
CA GLY A 166 -2.62 5.03 21.88
C GLY A 166 -2.97 5.07 23.36
N ILE A 167 -4.17 4.62 23.73
CA ILE A 167 -4.62 4.55 25.13
C ILE A 167 -3.71 3.64 25.98
N ALA A 168 -3.29 2.50 25.45
CA ALA A 168 -2.38 1.59 26.13
C ALA A 168 -0.98 2.23 26.32
N PHE A 169 -0.52 2.98 25.34
CA PHE A 169 0.75 3.72 25.38
C PHE A 169 0.71 4.83 26.46
N GLU A 170 -0.34 5.64 26.49
CA GLU A 170 -0.53 6.70 27.50
C GLU A 170 -0.55 6.14 28.92
N LYS A 171 -1.19 4.99 29.13
CA LYS A 171 -1.21 4.31 30.43
C LYS A 171 0.16 3.76 30.84
N ARG A 172 0.93 3.24 29.88
CA ARG A 172 2.22 2.63 30.15
C ARG A 172 3.34 3.65 30.27
N PHE A 173 3.25 4.74 29.52
CA PHE A 173 4.25 5.80 29.44
C PHE A 173 3.54 7.16 29.62
N PRO A 174 3.19 7.55 30.87
CA PRO A 174 2.53 8.81 31.13
C PRO A 174 3.49 9.99 30.91
N VAL A 175 3.80 10.28 29.65
CA VAL A 175 4.56 11.47 29.27
C VAL A 175 3.58 12.63 29.19
N LYS A 176 3.72 13.62 30.06
CA LYS A 176 3.08 14.92 29.91
C LYS A 176 3.70 15.60 28.67
N LEU A 177 3.20 15.31 27.48
CA LEU A 177 3.46 16.13 26.32
C LEU A 177 2.79 17.49 26.58
N LYS A 178 3.58 18.49 26.98
CA LYS A 178 3.17 19.88 26.86
C LYS A 178 3.14 20.16 25.36
N LEU A 179 1.95 20.15 24.79
CA LEU A 179 1.73 20.76 23.49
C LEU A 179 2.00 22.27 23.67
N ALA A 180 3.04 22.77 23.01
CA ALA A 180 3.32 24.19 22.87
C ALA A 180 2.50 24.76 21.72
#